data_805c78fe9c5f525b91b5f63b8aa18ca1
#
_entry.id   805c78fe9c5f525b91b5f63b8aa18ca1
#
_cell.length_a   1.000
_cell.length_b   1.000
_cell.length_c   1.000
_cell.angle_alpha   90.00
_cell.angle_beta   90.00
_cell.angle_gamma   90.00
#
_symmetry.space_group_name_H-M   'P 1'
#
loop_
_entity.id
_entity.type
_entity.pdbx_description
1 polymer ?
#
loop_
_entity_poly.entity_id
_entity_poly.type
_entity_poly.pdbx_seq_one_letter_code
_entity_poly.pdbx_strand_id
1 'polypeptide(L)'
;ALHGANGEDGKVQATFDLLGIPYTGTGYLSSALAMDKSITKQFFRAHNVPTPNGVTLKKGQESEPLSSFGLELPVVVKPCCGGSSVGVYIAHTNEEYWQAMKDAFSYEPEVVVEEYIEGREFSVGVVDGKAYPIIEIAPVEGFYDYKNKYKAGSTVETCPAELSEQITKELQGYAEKVAEVLGLNTYSRTD
;
A
#
# COMPACT_ATOMS: atom_id res chain seq x y z
N ALA A 1 -6.37 -5.82 17.50
CA ALA A 1 -5.83 -5.43 16.21
C ALA A 1 -4.71 -4.40 16.41
N LEU A 2 -3.52 -4.72 15.98
CA LEU A 2 -2.37 -3.81 15.96
C LEU A 2 -2.19 -3.31 14.54
N HIS A 3 -1.65 -2.12 14.37
CA HIS A 3 -1.32 -1.54 13.07
C HIS A 3 -0.03 -0.73 13.13
N GLY A 4 0.53 -0.44 11.94
CA GLY A 4 1.80 0.27 11.81
C GLY A 4 3.03 -0.58 12.14
N ALA A 5 4.14 0.10 12.32
CA ALA A 5 5.42 -0.54 12.61
C ALA A 5 5.36 -1.42 13.86
N ASN A 6 5.97 -2.59 13.78
CA ASN A 6 5.94 -3.68 14.76
C ASN A 6 4.58 -4.39 14.93
N GLY A 7 3.47 -3.78 14.55
CA GLY A 7 2.13 -4.35 14.68
C GLY A 7 1.67 -5.15 13.46
N GLU A 8 1.98 -4.65 12.24
CA GLU A 8 1.55 -5.22 10.96
C GLU A 8 2.70 -5.80 10.13
N ASP A 9 3.94 -5.58 10.51
CA ASP A 9 5.15 -5.93 9.74
C ASP A 9 5.72 -7.32 10.07
N GLY A 10 4.98 -8.15 10.79
CA GLY A 10 5.36 -9.50 11.14
C GLY A 10 6.20 -9.64 12.42
N LYS A 11 6.72 -8.55 12.98
CA LYS A 11 7.63 -8.63 14.14
C LYS A 11 6.94 -9.12 15.41
N VAL A 12 5.78 -8.56 15.76
CA VAL A 12 5.02 -9.02 16.92
C VAL A 12 4.50 -10.43 16.69
N GLN A 13 4.08 -10.79 15.49
CA GLN A 13 3.63 -12.12 15.13
C GLN A 13 4.77 -13.14 15.32
N ALA A 14 5.96 -12.85 14.81
CA ALA A 14 7.14 -13.70 15.01
C ALA A 14 7.51 -13.85 16.50
N THR A 15 7.35 -12.79 17.29
CA THR A 15 7.58 -12.85 18.74
C THR A 15 6.57 -13.77 19.42
N PHE A 16 5.29 -13.70 19.05
CA PHE A 16 4.26 -14.58 19.58
C PHE A 16 4.49 -16.03 19.19
N ASP A 17 4.88 -16.28 17.94
CA ASP A 17 5.24 -17.64 17.47
C ASP A 17 6.39 -18.23 18.28
N LEU A 18 7.47 -17.46 18.53
CA LEU A 18 8.60 -17.89 19.35
C LEU A 18 8.22 -18.21 20.81
N LEU A 19 7.25 -17.46 21.35
CA LEU A 19 6.78 -17.62 22.73
C LEU A 19 5.63 -18.64 22.85
N GLY A 20 5.12 -19.19 21.75
CA GLY A 20 3.97 -20.07 21.73
C GLY A 20 2.67 -19.40 22.14
N ILE A 21 2.54 -18.09 21.94
CA ILE A 21 1.37 -17.30 22.26
C ILE A 21 0.40 -17.30 21.07
N PRO A 22 -0.81 -17.85 21.18
CA PRO A 22 -1.78 -17.79 20.10
C PRO A 22 -2.29 -16.36 19.88
N TYR A 23 -2.50 -16.00 18.62
CA TYR A 23 -3.04 -14.70 18.20
C TYR A 23 -3.97 -14.86 17.00
N THR A 24 -4.82 -13.88 16.75
CA THR A 24 -5.63 -13.76 15.55
C THR A 24 -4.98 -12.81 14.56
N GLY A 25 -5.02 -13.16 13.29
CA GLY A 25 -4.44 -12.35 12.20
C GLY A 25 -3.47 -13.15 11.34
N THR A 26 -2.94 -12.50 10.35
CA THR A 26 -1.96 -13.06 9.42
C THR A 26 -0.63 -13.33 10.14
N GLY A 27 0.01 -14.47 9.84
CA GLY A 27 1.29 -14.87 10.40
C GLY A 27 2.45 -13.94 9.97
N TYR A 28 3.59 -14.08 10.62
CA TYR A 28 4.73 -13.16 10.51
C TYR A 28 5.24 -12.98 9.06
N LEU A 29 5.38 -14.08 8.32
CA LEU A 29 5.95 -14.03 6.96
C LEU A 29 5.05 -13.23 6.01
N SER A 30 3.78 -13.57 5.94
CA SER A 30 2.81 -12.91 5.05
C SER A 30 2.57 -11.46 5.47
N SER A 31 2.58 -11.15 6.76
CA SER A 31 2.53 -9.77 7.25
C SER A 31 3.74 -8.96 6.79
N ALA A 32 4.95 -9.52 6.89
CA ALA A 32 6.17 -8.87 6.41
C ALA A 32 6.16 -8.65 4.89
N LEU A 33 5.72 -9.66 4.12
CA LEU A 33 5.59 -9.55 2.66
C LEU A 33 4.60 -8.46 2.26
N ALA A 34 3.41 -8.43 2.89
CA ALA A 34 2.38 -7.44 2.59
C ALA A 34 2.80 -6.01 2.95
N MET A 35 3.66 -5.85 3.94
CA MET A 35 4.15 -4.54 4.37
C MET A 35 5.25 -3.99 3.49
N ASP A 36 6.01 -4.85 2.80
CA ASP A 36 7.05 -4.46 1.86
C ASP A 36 6.47 -4.27 0.45
N LYS A 37 6.28 -3.00 0.06
CA LYS A 37 5.70 -2.65 -1.26
C LYS A 37 6.53 -3.14 -2.44
N SER A 38 7.85 -3.21 -2.30
CA SER A 38 8.75 -3.70 -3.35
C SER A 38 8.49 -5.19 -3.63
N ILE A 39 8.43 -5.99 -2.57
CA ILE A 39 8.18 -7.42 -2.67
C ILE A 39 6.73 -7.68 -3.08
N THR A 40 5.76 -7.01 -2.44
CA THR A 40 4.33 -7.10 -2.80
C THR A 40 4.09 -6.86 -4.28
N LYS A 41 4.67 -5.80 -4.86
CA LYS A 41 4.54 -5.51 -6.30
C LYS A 41 5.13 -6.61 -7.20
N GLN A 42 6.19 -7.30 -6.77
CA GLN A 42 6.73 -8.44 -7.51
C GLN A 42 5.74 -9.61 -7.52
N PHE A 43 5.12 -9.92 -6.38
CA PHE A 43 4.06 -10.93 -6.30
C PHE A 43 2.86 -10.56 -7.17
N PHE A 44 2.42 -9.30 -7.13
CA PHE A 44 1.30 -8.82 -7.94
C PHE A 44 1.57 -9.00 -9.43
N ARG A 45 2.73 -8.59 -9.92
CA ARG A 45 3.12 -8.77 -11.32
C ARG A 45 3.18 -10.24 -11.72
N ALA A 46 3.78 -11.10 -10.87
CA ALA A 46 3.89 -12.52 -11.13
C ALA A 46 2.54 -13.25 -11.21
N HIS A 47 1.51 -12.71 -10.55
CA HIS A 47 0.18 -13.31 -10.47
C HIS A 47 -0.90 -12.51 -11.21
N ASN A 48 -0.52 -11.54 -12.04
CA ASN A 48 -1.44 -10.67 -12.80
C ASN A 48 -2.46 -9.95 -11.89
N VAL A 49 -2.02 -9.44 -10.75
CA VAL A 49 -2.75 -8.45 -9.95
C VAL A 49 -2.32 -7.07 -10.44
N PRO A 50 -3.25 -6.20 -10.83
CA PRO A 50 -2.93 -4.85 -11.27
C PRO A 50 -2.16 -4.07 -10.20
N THR A 51 -1.13 -3.38 -10.62
CA THR A 51 -0.34 -2.49 -9.76
C THR A 51 0.32 -1.42 -10.62
N PRO A 52 0.47 -0.19 -10.16
CA PRO A 52 1.13 0.88 -10.92
C PRO A 52 2.52 0.45 -11.39
N ASN A 53 2.92 0.89 -12.59
CA ASN A 53 4.29 0.68 -13.03
C ASN A 53 5.24 1.46 -12.14
N GLY A 54 6.40 0.87 -11.86
CA GLY A 54 7.35 1.52 -10.97
C GLY A 54 8.56 0.65 -10.68
N VAL A 55 9.51 1.27 -10.00
CA VAL A 55 10.79 0.69 -9.63
C VAL A 55 11.05 0.85 -8.14
N THR A 56 11.91 0.01 -7.61
CA THR A 56 12.48 0.18 -6.27
C THR A 56 13.90 0.67 -6.40
N LEU A 57 14.20 1.79 -5.78
CA LEU A 57 15.52 2.40 -5.77
C LEU A 57 16.14 2.26 -4.38
N LYS A 58 17.45 2.06 -4.36
CA LYS A 58 18.25 1.97 -3.12
C LYS A 58 18.97 3.29 -2.87
N LYS A 59 19.26 3.54 -1.61
CA LYS A 59 20.07 4.70 -1.22
C LYS A 59 21.38 4.72 -2.02
N GLY A 60 21.70 5.86 -2.63
CA GLY A 60 22.78 6.04 -3.59
C GLY A 60 22.32 6.12 -5.04
N GLN A 61 21.04 5.86 -5.32
CA GLN A 61 20.42 5.99 -6.65
C GLN A 61 19.52 7.23 -6.77
N GLU A 62 19.63 8.17 -5.83
CA GLU A 62 18.77 9.36 -5.74
C GLU A 62 18.88 10.27 -6.96
N SER A 63 19.97 10.20 -7.70
CA SER A 63 20.25 11.03 -8.88
C SER A 63 19.84 10.40 -10.21
N GLU A 64 19.26 9.20 -10.19
CA GLU A 64 18.82 8.54 -11.42
C GLU A 64 17.57 9.23 -12.00
N PRO A 65 17.56 9.62 -13.28
CA PRO A 65 16.42 10.26 -13.89
C PRO A 65 15.28 9.26 -14.12
N LEU A 66 14.03 9.73 -14.05
CA LEU A 66 12.82 8.90 -14.26
C LEU A 66 12.83 8.16 -15.61
N SER A 67 13.37 8.79 -16.64
CA SER A 67 13.48 8.21 -17.98
C SER A 67 14.33 6.93 -18.04
N SER A 68 15.28 6.75 -17.11
CA SER A 68 16.07 5.51 -16.99
C SER A 68 15.21 4.31 -16.61
N PHE A 69 14.04 4.56 -16.00
CA PHE A 69 13.11 3.54 -15.55
C PHE A 69 11.84 3.45 -16.40
N GLY A 70 11.76 4.25 -17.48
CA GLY A 70 10.57 4.32 -18.32
C GLY A 70 9.37 4.96 -17.60
N LEU A 71 9.63 5.84 -16.63
CA LEU A 71 8.61 6.58 -15.89
C LEU A 71 8.58 8.04 -16.35
N GLU A 72 7.38 8.61 -16.32
CA GLU A 72 7.10 10.01 -16.63
C GLU A 72 6.33 10.66 -15.49
N LEU A 73 6.48 11.97 -15.34
CA LEU A 73 5.72 12.74 -14.34
C LEU A 73 4.23 12.83 -14.71
N PRO A 74 3.32 12.85 -13.74
CA PRO A 74 3.59 12.79 -12.29
C PRO A 74 3.90 11.38 -11.78
N VAL A 75 4.71 11.31 -10.72
CA VAL A 75 5.05 10.04 -10.04
C VAL A 75 4.78 10.12 -8.55
N VAL A 76 4.61 8.95 -7.93
CA VAL A 76 4.56 8.78 -6.48
C VAL A 76 5.88 8.23 -5.99
N VAL A 77 6.45 8.88 -4.97
CA VAL A 77 7.66 8.45 -4.27
C VAL A 77 7.28 8.07 -2.85
N LYS A 78 7.64 6.89 -2.41
CA LYS A 78 7.25 6.38 -1.08
C LYS A 78 8.25 5.38 -0.50
N PRO A 79 8.44 5.34 0.84
CA PRO A 79 9.21 4.29 1.52
C PRO A 79 8.63 2.90 1.23
N CYS A 80 9.49 1.86 1.18
CA CYS A 80 9.05 0.50 0.89
C CYS A 80 8.16 -0.09 1.98
N CYS A 81 8.52 0.06 3.26
CA CYS A 81 7.85 -0.59 4.38
C CYS A 81 7.00 0.37 5.24
N GLY A 82 7.02 1.66 4.94
CA GLY A 82 6.22 2.65 5.65
C GLY A 82 4.73 2.50 5.42
N GLY A 83 3.94 2.96 6.39
CA GLY A 83 2.46 2.97 6.35
C GLY A 83 1.88 4.36 6.55
N SER A 84 0.53 4.45 6.54
CA SER A 84 -0.24 5.67 6.85
C SER A 84 0.16 6.90 6.04
N SER A 85 0.60 6.73 4.81
CA SER A 85 1.08 7.79 3.90
C SER A 85 2.25 8.62 4.44
N VAL A 86 2.96 8.14 5.46
CA VAL A 86 4.17 8.80 5.97
C VAL A 86 5.29 8.65 4.94
N GLY A 87 5.88 9.77 4.53
CA GLY A 87 6.95 9.78 3.52
C GLY A 87 6.46 9.54 2.09
N VAL A 88 5.15 9.64 1.83
CA VAL A 88 4.56 9.53 0.48
C VAL A 88 4.47 10.91 -0.13
N TYR A 89 5.01 11.05 -1.34
CA TYR A 89 5.05 12.31 -2.09
C TYR A 89 4.54 12.09 -3.51
N ILE A 90 3.75 13.02 -4.02
CA ILE A 90 3.38 13.11 -5.43
C ILE A 90 4.25 14.20 -6.03
N ALA A 91 5.01 13.87 -7.07
CA ALA A 91 5.91 14.79 -7.76
C ALA A 91 5.39 15.08 -9.17
N HIS A 92 5.11 16.34 -9.45
CA HIS A 92 4.67 16.84 -10.76
C HIS A 92 5.80 17.47 -11.56
N THR A 93 6.93 17.79 -10.91
CA THR A 93 8.12 18.36 -11.53
C THR A 93 9.37 17.55 -11.16
N ASN A 94 10.45 17.73 -11.91
CA ASN A 94 11.73 17.09 -11.59
C ASN A 94 12.28 17.57 -10.25
N GLU A 95 12.11 18.84 -9.91
CA GLU A 95 12.54 19.42 -8.64
C GLU A 95 11.81 18.76 -7.47
N GLU A 96 10.49 18.59 -7.60
CA GLU A 96 9.69 17.88 -6.61
C GLU A 96 10.12 16.41 -6.49
N TYR A 97 10.40 15.75 -7.61
CA TYR A 97 10.89 14.38 -7.61
C TYR A 97 12.22 14.24 -6.84
N TRP A 98 13.20 15.11 -7.11
CA TRP A 98 14.47 15.06 -6.39
C TRP A 98 14.33 15.34 -4.89
N GLN A 99 13.45 16.27 -4.52
CA GLN A 99 13.17 16.54 -3.12
C GLN A 99 12.46 15.36 -2.46
N ALA A 100 11.44 14.79 -3.11
CA ALA A 100 10.72 13.61 -2.64
C ALA A 100 11.64 12.40 -2.42
N MET A 101 12.57 12.15 -3.34
CA MET A 101 13.58 11.09 -3.20
C MET A 101 14.46 11.29 -1.97
N LYS A 102 14.98 12.51 -1.78
CA LYS A 102 15.80 12.85 -0.62
C LYS A 102 15.05 12.65 0.69
N ASP A 103 13.80 13.09 0.73
CA ASP A 103 12.97 13.00 1.93
C ASP A 103 12.55 11.54 2.21
N ALA A 104 12.14 10.78 1.20
CA ALA A 104 11.78 9.37 1.35
C ALA A 104 12.97 8.51 1.84
N PHE A 105 14.18 8.73 1.31
CA PHE A 105 15.40 8.06 1.79
C PHE A 105 15.83 8.46 3.21
N SER A 106 15.23 9.48 3.81
CA SER A 106 15.44 9.76 5.24
C SER A 106 14.69 8.80 6.14
N TYR A 107 13.62 8.16 5.63
CA TYR A 107 12.83 7.18 6.36
C TYR A 107 13.38 5.76 6.21
N GLU A 108 13.74 5.36 4.99
CA GLU A 108 14.16 3.99 4.67
C GLU A 108 15.26 3.96 3.61
N PRO A 109 16.08 2.89 3.59
CA PRO A 109 17.14 2.74 2.59
C PRO A 109 16.63 2.32 1.20
N GLU A 110 15.38 1.91 1.09
CA GLU A 110 14.72 1.53 -0.17
C GLU A 110 13.41 2.31 -0.35
N VAL A 111 13.21 2.80 -1.57
CA VAL A 111 12.09 3.67 -1.94
C VAL A 111 11.44 3.14 -3.21
N VAL A 112 10.12 3.10 -3.25
CA VAL A 112 9.35 2.82 -4.46
C VAL A 112 9.05 4.14 -5.16
N VAL A 113 9.34 4.18 -6.47
CA VAL A 113 8.92 5.24 -7.37
C VAL A 113 7.98 4.61 -8.40
N GLU A 114 6.78 5.13 -8.53
CA GLU A 114 5.77 4.58 -9.42
C GLU A 114 4.95 5.67 -10.11
N GLU A 115 4.30 5.32 -11.22
CA GLU A 115 3.36 6.21 -11.89
C GLU A 115 2.25 6.66 -10.93
N TYR A 116 1.84 7.90 -11.03
CA TYR A 116 0.68 8.40 -10.30
C TYR A 116 -0.60 7.98 -11.03
N ILE A 117 -1.48 7.30 -10.32
CA ILE A 117 -2.80 6.92 -10.83
C ILE A 117 -3.84 7.86 -10.23
N GLU A 118 -4.47 8.65 -11.09
CA GLU A 118 -5.59 9.51 -10.69
C GLU A 118 -6.87 8.69 -10.67
N GLY A 119 -7.66 8.81 -9.60
CA GLY A 119 -8.92 8.08 -9.49
C GLY A 119 -9.53 8.13 -8.11
N ARG A 120 -10.61 7.35 -7.96
CA ARG A 120 -11.29 7.13 -6.67
C ARG A 120 -10.51 6.11 -5.85
N GLU A 121 -10.43 6.31 -4.54
CA GLU A 121 -9.77 5.37 -3.63
C GLU A 121 -10.79 4.45 -2.97
N PHE A 122 -10.46 3.16 -2.92
CA PHE A 122 -11.28 2.13 -2.32
C PHE A 122 -10.49 1.29 -1.35
N SER A 123 -11.19 0.74 -0.36
CA SER A 123 -10.63 -0.22 0.58
C SER A 123 -11.52 -1.44 0.67
N VAL A 124 -10.92 -2.62 0.56
CA VAL A 124 -11.63 -3.91 0.57
C VAL A 124 -11.12 -4.78 1.69
N GLY A 125 -11.96 -5.02 2.69
CA GLY A 125 -11.67 -5.99 3.74
C GLY A 125 -11.87 -7.42 3.24
N VAL A 126 -10.94 -8.31 3.58
CA VAL A 126 -11.04 -9.75 3.31
C VAL A 126 -10.98 -10.50 4.63
N VAL A 127 -11.93 -11.40 4.88
CA VAL A 127 -11.96 -12.26 6.06
C VAL A 127 -12.11 -13.70 5.61
N ASP A 128 -11.24 -14.57 6.07
CA ASP A 128 -11.18 -15.98 5.69
C ASP A 128 -11.26 -16.20 4.15
N GLY A 129 -10.52 -15.37 3.40
CA GLY A 129 -10.43 -15.43 1.95
C GLY A 129 -11.65 -14.87 1.21
N LYS A 130 -12.60 -14.24 1.90
CA LYS A 130 -13.80 -13.63 1.29
C LYS A 130 -13.82 -12.13 1.44
N ALA A 131 -14.01 -11.43 0.33
CA ALA A 131 -14.11 -9.98 0.30
C ALA A 131 -15.45 -9.49 0.88
N TYR A 132 -15.37 -8.45 1.66
CA TYR A 132 -16.49 -7.73 2.23
C TYR A 132 -16.94 -6.57 1.34
N PRO A 133 -18.03 -5.87 1.67
CA PRO A 133 -18.46 -4.70 0.93
C PRO A 133 -17.34 -3.67 0.83
N ILE A 134 -17.16 -3.11 -0.36
CA ILE A 134 -16.12 -2.13 -0.66
C ILE A 134 -16.44 -0.81 0.03
N ILE A 135 -15.42 -0.20 0.60
CA ILE A 135 -15.49 1.13 1.18
C ILE A 135 -14.84 2.10 0.20
N GLU A 136 -15.56 3.15 -0.20
CA GLU A 136 -14.94 4.28 -0.88
C GLU A 136 -14.40 5.25 0.15
N ILE A 137 -13.19 5.75 -0.10
CA ILE A 137 -12.46 6.70 0.75
C ILE A 137 -12.28 7.99 -0.06
N ALA A 138 -13.06 9.01 0.25
CA ALA A 138 -13.02 10.28 -0.45
C ALA A 138 -12.51 11.39 0.49
N PRO A 139 -11.24 11.84 0.35
CA PRO A 139 -10.77 12.99 1.09
C PRO A 139 -11.55 14.24 0.67
N VAL A 140 -11.89 15.09 1.64
CA VAL A 140 -12.63 16.34 1.38
C VAL A 140 -11.76 17.35 0.64
N GLU A 141 -10.44 17.35 0.90
CA GLU A 141 -9.45 18.19 0.24
C GLU A 141 -8.15 17.43 0.00
N GLY A 142 -7.56 17.59 -1.18
CA GLY A 142 -6.26 17.01 -1.53
C GLY A 142 -6.32 15.50 -1.77
N PHE A 143 -5.26 14.79 -1.41
CA PHE A 143 -5.20 13.32 -1.47
C PHE A 143 -5.28 12.70 -0.07
N TYR A 144 -5.44 11.37 0.01
CA TYR A 144 -5.59 10.65 1.28
C TYR A 144 -4.26 10.51 2.02
N ASP A 145 -3.73 11.65 2.47
CA ASP A 145 -2.50 11.78 3.24
C ASP A 145 -2.69 11.45 4.73
N TYR A 146 -1.60 11.51 5.49
CA TYR A 146 -1.64 11.27 6.93
C TYR A 146 -2.64 12.18 7.67
N LYS A 147 -2.73 13.46 7.28
CA LYS A 147 -3.65 14.43 7.90
C LYS A 147 -5.11 14.05 7.63
N ASN A 148 -5.42 13.67 6.38
CA ASN A 148 -6.77 13.26 5.97
C ASN A 148 -7.18 11.91 6.57
N LYS A 149 -6.22 11.04 6.92
CA LYS A 149 -6.49 9.75 7.58
C LYS A 149 -6.91 9.90 9.04
N TYR A 150 -6.39 10.88 9.76
CA TYR A 150 -6.56 10.95 11.22
C TYR A 150 -7.30 12.20 11.72
N LYS A 151 -7.56 13.18 10.88
CA LYS A 151 -8.37 14.36 11.26
C LYS A 151 -9.85 14.04 11.05
N ALA A 152 -10.63 14.15 12.12
CA ALA A 152 -12.07 13.92 12.05
C ALA A 152 -12.74 14.87 11.03
N GLY A 153 -13.55 14.30 10.13
CA GLY A 153 -14.30 15.05 9.12
C GLY A 153 -13.49 15.47 7.88
N SER A 154 -12.24 15.04 7.74
CA SER A 154 -11.44 15.30 6.52
C SER A 154 -11.59 14.25 5.43
N THR A 155 -12.29 13.16 5.71
CA THR A 155 -12.56 12.08 4.76
C THR A 155 -14.01 11.65 4.88
N VAL A 156 -14.63 11.37 3.74
CA VAL A 156 -15.96 10.76 3.67
C VAL A 156 -15.76 9.28 3.29
N GLU A 157 -16.28 8.40 4.12
CA GLU A 157 -16.27 6.96 3.88
C GLU A 157 -17.68 6.50 3.53
N THR A 158 -17.83 5.84 2.38
CA THR A 158 -19.12 5.31 1.90
C THR A 158 -19.05 3.79 1.81
N CYS A 159 -19.90 3.10 2.57
CA CYS A 159 -19.99 1.64 2.56
C CYS A 159 -21.45 1.17 2.46
N PRO A 160 -21.82 0.34 1.47
CA PRO A 160 -21.01 -0.05 0.33
C PRO A 160 -20.75 1.13 -0.62
N ALA A 161 -19.61 1.11 -1.31
CA ALA A 161 -19.26 2.09 -2.32
C ALA A 161 -20.27 2.06 -3.49
N GLU A 162 -20.59 3.22 -4.04
CA GLU A 162 -21.46 3.35 -5.21
C GLU A 162 -20.70 2.95 -6.49
N LEU A 163 -20.79 1.66 -6.82
CA LEU A 163 -20.14 1.02 -7.96
C LEU A 163 -21.12 0.15 -8.74
N SER A 164 -20.84 -0.09 -10.01
CA SER A 164 -21.56 -1.12 -10.77
C SER A 164 -21.26 -2.51 -10.20
N GLU A 165 -22.19 -3.45 -10.37
CA GLU A 165 -21.99 -4.84 -9.92
C GLU A 165 -20.75 -5.47 -10.54
N GLN A 166 -20.43 -5.14 -11.80
CA GLN A 166 -19.25 -5.64 -12.49
C GLN A 166 -17.97 -5.16 -11.81
N ILE A 167 -17.82 -3.86 -11.55
CA ILE A 167 -16.64 -3.27 -10.91
C ILE A 167 -16.52 -3.77 -9.46
N THR A 168 -17.65 -3.88 -8.75
CA THR A 168 -17.66 -4.44 -7.39
C THR A 168 -17.06 -5.85 -7.35
N LYS A 169 -17.51 -6.73 -8.24
CA LYS A 169 -16.98 -8.11 -8.32
C LYS A 169 -15.51 -8.15 -8.73
N GLU A 170 -15.09 -7.25 -9.63
CA GLU A 170 -13.69 -7.17 -10.07
C GLU A 170 -12.76 -6.76 -8.93
N LEU A 171 -13.09 -5.68 -8.22
CA LEU A 171 -12.29 -5.21 -7.08
C LEU A 171 -12.26 -6.22 -5.92
N GLN A 172 -13.40 -6.83 -5.61
CA GLN A 172 -13.47 -7.91 -4.62
C GLN A 172 -12.60 -9.10 -5.04
N GLY A 173 -12.65 -9.50 -6.30
CA GLY A 173 -11.82 -10.57 -6.85
C GLY A 173 -10.33 -10.27 -6.77
N TYR A 174 -9.90 -9.03 -7.00
CA TYR A 174 -8.51 -8.63 -6.79
C TYR A 174 -8.11 -8.70 -5.32
N ALA A 175 -8.94 -8.24 -4.38
CA ALA A 175 -8.64 -8.31 -2.97
C ALA A 175 -8.53 -9.76 -2.44
N GLU A 176 -9.42 -10.65 -2.89
CA GLU A 176 -9.35 -12.08 -2.57
C GLU A 176 -8.07 -12.71 -3.14
N LYS A 177 -7.72 -12.37 -4.39
CA LYS A 177 -6.49 -12.85 -5.03
C LYS A 177 -5.23 -12.33 -4.34
N VAL A 178 -5.22 -11.08 -3.88
CA VAL A 178 -4.12 -10.53 -3.05
C VAL A 178 -3.94 -11.34 -1.77
N ALA A 179 -5.04 -11.63 -1.08
CA ALA A 179 -5.00 -12.44 0.14
C ALA A 179 -4.44 -13.84 -0.13
N GLU A 180 -4.85 -14.49 -1.21
CA GLU A 180 -4.35 -15.80 -1.63
C GLU A 180 -2.85 -15.76 -1.97
N VAL A 181 -2.44 -14.84 -2.85
CA VAL A 181 -1.08 -14.75 -3.39
C VAL A 181 -0.05 -14.43 -2.31
N LEU A 182 -0.39 -13.58 -1.35
CA LEU A 182 0.47 -13.23 -0.21
C LEU A 182 0.31 -14.18 0.98
N GLY A 183 -0.63 -15.13 0.93
CA GLY A 183 -0.91 -16.06 2.02
C GLY A 183 -1.47 -15.37 3.26
N LEU A 184 -2.30 -14.32 3.08
CA LEU A 184 -2.92 -13.60 4.18
C LEU A 184 -4.04 -14.42 4.79
N ASN A 185 -4.01 -14.57 6.10
CA ASN A 185 -4.96 -15.38 6.85
C ASN A 185 -5.84 -14.51 7.75
N THR A 186 -6.98 -15.09 8.17
CA THR A 186 -7.93 -14.51 9.11
C THR A 186 -8.56 -13.23 8.57
N TYR A 187 -7.85 -12.14 8.53
CA TYR A 187 -8.32 -10.87 7.94
C TYR A 187 -7.16 -10.06 7.34
N SER A 188 -7.50 -9.32 6.31
CA SER A 188 -6.62 -8.35 5.66
C SER A 188 -7.44 -7.21 5.06
N ARG A 189 -6.75 -6.16 4.62
CA ARG A 189 -7.33 -5.04 3.91
C ARG A 189 -6.44 -4.70 2.72
N THR A 190 -7.06 -4.52 1.56
CA THR A 190 -6.41 -4.09 0.33
C THR A 190 -6.98 -2.76 -0.10
N ASP A 191 -6.10 -1.80 -0.35
CA ASP A 191 -6.43 -0.47 -0.83
C ASP A 191 -6.06 -0.33 -2.32
#